data_a22d06da567689861b5b3bd53a76b47b
#
_entry.id   a22d06da567689861b5b3bd53a76b47b
#
_cell.length_a   1.000
_cell.length_b   1.000
_cell.length_c   1.000
_cell.angle_alpha   90.00
_cell.angle_beta   90.00
_cell.angle_gamma   90.00
#
_symmetry.space_group_name_H-M   'P 1'
#
loop_
_entity.id
_entity.type
_entity.pdbx_description
1 polymer ?
#
loop_
_entity_poly.entity_id
_entity_poly.type
_entity_poly.pdbx_seq_one_letter_code
_entity_poly.pdbx_strand_id
1 'polypeptide(L)'
;MAHFITAQKPIKFLHVFLTFVSLISRSLSSSPPPPSIHDLLLSRGLPKGLLPKEVKSYTLSDNGTLEVFLDEPCLTKYENRVFFDSVVRANLSYGSLIGVVGLSQEELFLWLPVKDIIVDDPKSGLILFDIGLAYKQLSLSLFEEPPNCKPQ
;
A
#
# COMPACT_ATOMS: atom_id res chain seq x y z
N MET A 1 -30.08 45.45 49.57
CA MET A 1 -30.56 44.10 49.86
C MET A 1 -30.79 43.24 48.62
N ALA A 2 -30.23 43.53 47.50
CA ALA A 2 -30.41 42.75 46.28
C ALA A 2 -29.09 42.18 45.75
N HIS A 3 -28.16 41.88 46.65
CA HIS A 3 -26.79 41.52 46.23
C HIS A 3 -26.46 40.03 46.26
N PHE A 4 -27.43 39.16 46.57
CA PHE A 4 -27.15 37.75 46.85
C PHE A 4 -27.50 36.78 45.74
N ILE A 5 -28.05 37.27 44.61
CA ILE A 5 -28.67 36.40 43.60
C ILE A 5 -27.73 36.12 42.41
N THR A 6 -26.61 36.83 42.30
CA THR A 6 -25.77 36.78 41.08
C THR A 6 -24.57 35.85 41.15
N ALA A 7 -24.30 35.23 42.29
CA ALA A 7 -23.07 34.43 42.45
C ALA A 7 -23.18 32.95 42.02
N GLN A 8 -24.38 32.44 41.72
CA GLN A 8 -24.53 31.00 41.42
C GLN A 8 -24.65 30.66 39.95
N LYS A 9 -24.91 31.60 39.09
CA LYS A 9 -25.08 31.34 37.64
C LYS A 9 -23.79 31.01 36.90
N PRO A 10 -22.60 31.52 37.21
CA PRO A 10 -21.40 31.21 36.45
C PRO A 10 -20.87 29.80 36.67
N ILE A 11 -21.16 29.17 37.82
CA ILE A 11 -20.63 27.84 38.14
C ILE A 11 -21.32 26.74 37.33
N LYS A 12 -22.62 26.88 37.03
CA LYS A 12 -23.35 25.89 36.19
C LYS A 12 -22.90 25.94 34.71
N PHE A 13 -22.54 27.11 34.23
CA PHE A 13 -21.99 27.27 32.89
C PHE A 13 -20.62 26.62 32.74
N LEU A 14 -19.77 26.70 33.75
CA LEU A 14 -18.45 26.10 33.73
C LEU A 14 -18.52 24.56 33.68
N HIS A 15 -19.44 23.95 34.40
CA HIS A 15 -19.61 22.50 34.41
C HIS A 15 -20.12 21.94 33.07
N VAL A 16 -21.05 22.64 32.42
CA VAL A 16 -21.54 22.25 31.09
C VAL A 16 -20.45 22.38 30.03
N PHE A 17 -19.60 23.39 30.14
CA PHE A 17 -18.48 23.62 29.21
C PHE A 17 -17.41 22.55 29.37
N LEU A 18 -17.05 22.16 30.60
CA LEU A 18 -16.09 21.12 30.89
C LEU A 18 -16.56 19.72 30.44
N THR A 19 -17.83 19.39 30.59
CA THR A 19 -18.39 18.13 30.08
C THR A 19 -18.42 18.08 28.56
N PHE A 20 -18.63 19.19 27.89
CA PHE A 20 -18.64 19.27 26.43
C PHE A 20 -17.21 19.09 25.84
N VAL A 21 -16.21 19.69 26.45
CA VAL A 21 -14.80 19.53 26.06
C VAL A 21 -14.32 18.09 26.28
N SER A 22 -14.78 17.43 27.33
CA SER A 22 -14.46 16.04 27.63
C SER A 22 -15.02 15.06 26.57
N LEU A 23 -16.21 15.36 26.02
CA LEU A 23 -16.81 14.54 24.96
C LEU A 23 -16.10 14.70 23.61
N ILE A 24 -15.59 15.89 23.29
CA ILE A 24 -14.85 16.15 22.06
C ILE A 24 -13.50 15.42 22.07
N SER A 25 -12.83 15.33 23.23
CA SER A 25 -11.54 14.64 23.34
C SER A 25 -11.64 13.13 23.09
N ARG A 26 -12.79 12.52 23.31
CA ARG A 26 -12.99 11.08 23.11
C ARG A 26 -13.25 10.72 21.65
N SER A 27 -13.71 11.62 20.83
CA SER A 27 -14.00 11.36 19.42
C SER A 27 -12.77 11.45 18.50
N LEU A 28 -11.64 11.95 19.01
CA LEU A 28 -10.42 12.17 18.24
C LEU A 28 -9.39 11.04 18.34
N SER A 29 -9.69 9.95 19.09
CA SER A 29 -8.70 8.90 19.40
C SER A 29 -8.73 7.69 18.48
N SER A 30 -9.60 7.63 17.44
CA SER A 30 -9.63 6.53 16.49
C SER A 30 -8.82 6.88 15.24
N SER A 31 -7.64 6.26 15.08
CA SER A 31 -6.90 6.31 13.82
C SER A 31 -7.56 5.39 12.79
N PRO A 32 -7.61 5.78 11.50
CA PRO A 32 -8.12 4.89 10.47
C PRO A 32 -7.23 3.64 10.34
N PRO A 33 -7.78 2.48 9.92
CA PRO A 33 -6.97 1.30 9.68
C PRO A 33 -5.96 1.56 8.55
N PRO A 34 -4.79 0.87 8.54
CA PRO A 34 -3.83 1.02 7.46
C PRO A 34 -4.44 0.55 6.13
N PRO A 35 -4.06 1.14 4.99
CA PRO A 35 -4.56 0.70 3.69
C PRO A 35 -4.10 -0.73 3.37
N SER A 36 -4.84 -1.44 2.51
CA SER A 36 -4.36 -2.68 1.93
C SER A 36 -3.10 -2.41 1.11
N ILE A 37 -2.30 -3.45 0.84
CA ILE A 37 -1.13 -3.31 -0.04
C ILE A 37 -1.54 -2.81 -1.43
N HIS A 38 -2.69 -3.28 -1.93
CA HIS A 38 -3.18 -2.89 -3.25
C HIS A 38 -3.57 -1.41 -3.30
N ASP A 39 -4.22 -0.91 -2.25
CA ASP A 39 -4.57 0.51 -2.12
C ASP A 39 -3.31 1.37 -1.91
N LEU A 40 -2.33 0.86 -1.18
CA LEU A 40 -1.04 1.55 -1.02
C LEU A 40 -0.36 1.75 -2.37
N LEU A 41 -0.31 0.71 -3.20
CA LEU A 41 0.28 0.80 -4.55
C LEU A 41 -0.42 1.87 -5.38
N LEU A 42 -1.76 1.88 -5.40
CA LEU A 42 -2.52 2.91 -6.12
C LEU A 42 -2.18 4.32 -5.63
N SER A 43 -2.08 4.51 -4.32
CA SER A 43 -1.74 5.82 -3.73
C SER A 43 -0.33 6.29 -4.10
N ARG A 44 0.52 5.37 -4.53
CA ARG A 44 1.90 5.63 -4.93
C ARG A 44 2.11 5.61 -6.45
N GLY A 45 1.02 5.74 -7.23
CA GLY A 45 1.10 5.81 -8.68
C GLY A 45 1.43 4.49 -9.36
N LEU A 46 1.20 3.37 -8.67
CA LEU A 46 1.43 2.03 -9.20
C LEU A 46 0.11 1.27 -9.32
N PRO A 47 -0.02 0.35 -10.30
CA PRO A 47 -1.24 -0.42 -10.42
C PRO A 47 -1.38 -1.42 -9.26
N LYS A 48 -2.61 -1.60 -8.79
CA LYS A 48 -2.91 -2.49 -7.66
C LYS A 48 -2.64 -3.96 -7.95
N GLY A 49 -2.67 -4.34 -9.23
CA GLY A 49 -2.49 -5.71 -9.67
C GLY A 49 -1.03 -6.18 -9.74
N LEU A 50 -0.04 -5.37 -9.33
CA LEU A 50 1.36 -5.79 -9.28
C LEU A 50 1.62 -6.92 -8.29
N LEU A 51 0.78 -7.07 -7.28
CA LEU A 51 0.90 -8.10 -6.25
C LEU A 51 -0.36 -8.96 -6.23
N PRO A 52 -0.24 -10.26 -5.89
CA PRO A 52 -1.39 -11.15 -5.88
C PRO A 52 -2.37 -10.85 -4.75
N LYS A 53 -3.58 -11.40 -4.85
CA LYS A 53 -4.62 -11.25 -3.82
C LYS A 53 -4.20 -11.85 -2.48
N GLU A 54 -3.38 -12.89 -2.50
CA GLU A 54 -2.99 -13.69 -1.34
C GLU A 54 -1.89 -13.07 -0.48
N VAL A 55 -1.64 -11.77 -0.62
CA VAL A 55 -0.76 -11.06 0.30
C VAL A 55 -1.36 -11.11 1.70
N LYS A 56 -0.58 -11.61 2.65
CA LYS A 56 -0.98 -11.73 4.06
C LYS A 56 -0.83 -10.42 4.80
N SER A 57 0.32 -9.78 4.66
CA SER A 57 0.67 -8.55 5.36
C SER A 57 1.81 -7.84 4.66
N TYR A 58 2.07 -6.61 5.07
CA TYR A 58 3.22 -5.86 4.60
C TYR A 58 3.71 -4.90 5.69
N THR A 59 4.96 -4.48 5.56
CA THR A 59 5.53 -3.39 6.34
C THR A 59 6.12 -2.35 5.41
N LEU A 60 5.98 -1.08 5.78
CA LEU A 60 6.58 0.04 5.06
C LEU A 60 7.30 0.91 6.07
N SER A 61 8.62 1.02 5.93
CA SER A 61 9.44 1.85 6.80
C SER A 61 9.47 3.30 6.33
N ASP A 62 9.91 4.20 7.20
CA ASP A 62 9.98 5.64 6.90
C ASP A 62 10.93 5.95 5.74
N ASN A 63 11.94 5.11 5.51
CA ASN A 63 12.89 5.27 4.39
C ASN A 63 12.37 4.68 3.06
N GLY A 64 11.14 4.17 3.01
CA GLY A 64 10.53 3.62 1.81
C GLY A 64 10.74 2.12 1.61
N THR A 65 11.42 1.41 2.51
CA THR A 65 11.57 -0.03 2.39
C THR A 65 10.24 -0.73 2.62
N LEU A 66 9.76 -1.40 1.57
CA LEU A 66 8.53 -2.19 1.57
C LEU A 66 8.90 -3.66 1.67
N GLU A 67 8.27 -4.37 2.59
CA GLU A 67 8.34 -5.83 2.69
C GLU A 67 6.93 -6.38 2.62
N VAL A 68 6.70 -7.32 1.72
CA VAL A 68 5.40 -7.95 1.49
C VAL A 68 5.50 -9.43 1.81
N PHE A 69 4.56 -9.93 2.60
CA PHE A 69 4.57 -11.30 3.11
C PHE A 69 3.39 -12.08 2.55
N LEU A 70 3.69 -13.24 1.99
CA LEU A 70 2.73 -14.26 1.57
C LEU A 70 2.93 -15.50 2.46
N ASP A 71 1.87 -16.30 2.64
CA ASP A 71 1.98 -17.56 3.40
C ASP A 71 2.85 -18.57 2.66
N GLU A 72 2.77 -18.58 1.33
CA GLU A 72 3.49 -19.51 0.44
C GLU A 72 4.01 -18.73 -0.77
N PRO A 73 5.07 -19.25 -1.44
CA PRO A 73 5.43 -18.74 -2.75
C PRO A 73 4.25 -18.80 -3.71
N CYS A 74 4.18 -17.85 -4.61
CA CYS A 74 3.03 -17.65 -5.48
C CYS A 74 3.44 -17.70 -6.95
N LEU A 75 2.84 -18.60 -7.71
CA LEU A 75 2.94 -18.61 -9.15
C LEU A 75 1.67 -18.02 -9.75
N THR A 76 1.81 -17.05 -10.62
CA THR A 76 0.70 -16.45 -11.33
C THR A 76 1.09 -16.11 -12.76
N LYS A 77 0.17 -15.52 -13.51
CA LYS A 77 0.40 -15.14 -14.89
C LYS A 77 -0.26 -13.79 -15.18
N TYR A 78 0.53 -12.88 -15.73
CA TYR A 78 0.04 -11.69 -16.41
C TYR A 78 0.07 -11.94 -17.92
N GLU A 79 1.07 -11.45 -18.62
CA GLU A 79 1.37 -11.87 -19.98
C GLU A 79 2.24 -13.15 -19.98
N ASN A 80 3.32 -13.11 -19.17
CA ASN A 80 4.18 -14.26 -18.88
C ASN A 80 3.95 -14.75 -17.46
N ARG A 81 4.44 -15.94 -17.15
CA ARG A 81 4.38 -16.45 -15.79
C ARG A 81 5.31 -15.64 -14.88
N VAL A 82 4.85 -15.39 -13.68
CA VAL A 82 5.55 -14.63 -12.65
C VAL A 82 5.53 -15.41 -11.35
N PHE A 83 6.65 -15.44 -10.68
CA PHE A 83 6.84 -16.13 -9.42
C PHE A 83 7.20 -15.12 -8.33
N PHE A 84 6.45 -15.16 -7.23
CA PHE A 84 6.71 -14.39 -6.02
C PHE A 84 7.23 -15.34 -4.95
N ASP A 85 8.35 -14.99 -4.33
CA ASP A 85 8.76 -15.64 -3.09
C ASP A 85 7.77 -15.29 -1.96
N SER A 86 7.84 -16.03 -0.87
CA SER A 86 6.99 -15.75 0.30
C SER A 86 7.27 -14.39 0.93
N VAL A 87 8.43 -13.81 0.68
CA VAL A 87 8.79 -12.44 1.05
C VAL A 87 9.26 -11.69 -0.19
N VAL A 88 8.59 -10.59 -0.51
CA VAL A 88 8.98 -9.68 -1.59
C VAL A 88 9.40 -8.37 -0.96
N ARG A 89 10.53 -7.84 -1.39
CA ARG A 89 11.12 -6.62 -0.82
C ARG A 89 11.48 -5.64 -1.93
N ALA A 90 11.24 -4.35 -1.70
CA ALA A 90 11.63 -3.29 -2.62
C ALA A 90 11.69 -1.94 -1.89
N ASN A 91 12.29 -0.95 -2.52
CA ASN A 91 12.15 0.43 -2.09
C ASN A 91 10.99 1.06 -2.88
N LEU A 92 9.97 1.52 -2.16
CA LEU A 92 8.76 2.13 -2.74
C LEU A 92 8.93 3.64 -2.83
N SER A 93 8.80 4.16 -4.04
CA SER A 93 8.68 5.58 -4.32
C SER A 93 7.45 5.82 -5.20
N TYR A 94 7.08 7.07 -5.42
CA TYR A 94 5.98 7.35 -6.32
C TYR A 94 6.30 6.85 -7.73
N GLY A 95 5.47 5.97 -8.26
CA GLY A 95 5.62 5.41 -9.60
C GLY A 95 6.69 4.33 -9.72
N SER A 96 7.33 3.87 -8.64
CA SER A 96 8.39 2.88 -8.77
C SER A 96 8.56 1.96 -7.58
N LEU A 97 9.01 0.73 -7.89
CA LEU A 97 9.57 -0.23 -6.94
C LEU A 97 10.99 -0.51 -7.39
N ILE A 98 11.97 -0.08 -6.61
CA ILE A 98 13.39 -0.18 -6.94
C ILE A 98 14.06 -1.21 -6.05
N GLY A 99 15.02 -1.94 -6.61
CA GLY A 99 15.76 -2.98 -5.87
C GLY A 99 14.86 -4.12 -5.44
N VAL A 100 13.99 -4.57 -6.33
CA VAL A 100 13.04 -5.65 -6.05
C VAL A 100 13.79 -6.96 -5.80
N VAL A 101 13.40 -7.66 -4.75
CA VAL A 101 13.88 -8.99 -4.40
C VAL A 101 12.68 -9.89 -4.15
N GLY A 102 12.74 -11.13 -4.65
CA GLY A 102 11.67 -12.10 -4.46
C GLY A 102 10.64 -12.14 -5.58
N LEU A 103 10.92 -11.53 -6.70
CA LEU A 103 10.04 -11.52 -7.87
C LEU A 103 10.83 -11.94 -9.11
N SER A 104 10.33 -12.93 -9.83
CA SER A 104 10.93 -13.44 -11.06
C SER A 104 9.88 -13.55 -12.15
N GLN A 105 10.31 -13.36 -13.39
CA GLN A 105 9.47 -13.49 -14.58
C GLN A 105 10.04 -14.52 -15.53
N GLU A 106 9.18 -15.35 -16.10
CA GLU A 106 9.60 -16.30 -17.14
C GLU A 106 9.67 -15.58 -18.49
N GLU A 107 10.83 -15.69 -19.13
CA GLU A 107 11.10 -15.14 -20.44
C GLU A 107 11.88 -16.17 -21.24
N LEU A 108 11.34 -16.62 -22.38
CA LEU A 108 11.99 -17.60 -23.26
C LEU A 108 12.51 -18.85 -22.50
N PHE A 109 11.65 -19.40 -21.63
CA PHE A 109 11.93 -20.58 -20.78
C PHE A 109 12.95 -20.35 -19.66
N LEU A 110 13.39 -19.12 -19.45
CA LEU A 110 14.28 -18.73 -18.35
C LEU A 110 13.51 -17.93 -17.31
N TRP A 111 13.83 -18.16 -16.05
CA TRP A 111 13.33 -17.33 -14.95
C TRP A 111 14.35 -16.23 -14.68
N LEU A 112 13.92 -14.98 -14.93
CA LEU A 112 14.77 -13.81 -14.75
C LEU A 112 14.27 -13.00 -13.56
N PRO A 113 15.18 -12.58 -12.66
CA PRO A 113 14.78 -11.71 -11.55
C PRO A 113 14.33 -10.36 -12.07
N VAL A 114 13.21 -9.87 -11.53
CA VAL A 114 12.76 -8.49 -11.74
C VAL A 114 13.50 -7.61 -10.73
N LYS A 115 14.22 -6.61 -11.20
CA LYS A 115 15.04 -5.72 -10.37
C LYS A 115 14.35 -4.42 -10.04
N ASP A 116 13.68 -3.81 -11.03
CA ASP A 116 12.96 -2.56 -10.88
C ASP A 116 11.65 -2.62 -11.64
N ILE A 117 10.64 -1.91 -11.11
CA ILE A 117 9.35 -1.72 -11.76
C ILE A 117 9.06 -0.21 -11.76
N ILE A 118 8.82 0.36 -12.94
CA ILE A 118 8.72 1.81 -13.10
C ILE A 118 7.53 2.17 -14.00
N VAL A 119 6.67 3.07 -13.50
CA VAL A 119 5.69 3.80 -14.30
C VAL A 119 6.25 5.19 -14.52
N ASP A 120 6.95 5.39 -15.64
CA ASP A 120 7.63 6.64 -15.95
C ASP A 120 6.63 7.73 -16.36
N ASP A 121 5.70 7.38 -17.27
CA ASP A 121 4.62 8.27 -17.71
C ASP A 121 3.28 7.54 -17.59
N PRO A 122 2.42 7.92 -16.61
CA PRO A 122 1.11 7.28 -16.45
C PRO A 122 0.21 7.39 -17.69
N LYS A 123 0.40 8.44 -18.49
CA LYS A 123 -0.40 8.67 -19.70
C LYS A 123 0.00 7.75 -20.85
N SER A 124 1.21 7.19 -20.83
CA SER A 124 1.66 6.26 -21.87
C SER A 124 0.88 4.93 -21.86
N GLY A 125 0.29 4.56 -20.71
CA GLY A 125 -0.33 3.26 -20.52
C GLY A 125 0.68 2.12 -20.37
N LEU A 126 1.96 2.43 -20.15
CA LEU A 126 3.05 1.46 -20.10
C LEU A 126 3.67 1.40 -18.71
N ILE A 127 4.18 0.22 -18.38
CA ILE A 127 4.97 -0.04 -17.20
C ILE A 127 6.25 -0.78 -17.61
N LEU A 128 7.36 -0.43 -17.00
CA LEU A 128 8.68 -0.98 -17.33
C LEU A 128 9.14 -1.93 -16.24
N PHE A 129 9.58 -3.11 -16.65
CA PHE A 129 10.21 -4.10 -15.77
C PHE A 129 11.66 -4.25 -16.17
N ASP A 130 12.58 -3.97 -15.26
CA ASP A 130 14.00 -4.28 -15.44
C ASP A 130 14.21 -5.77 -15.11
N ILE A 131 14.49 -6.57 -16.12
CA ILE A 131 14.74 -8.01 -16.00
C ILE A 131 16.22 -8.35 -16.10
N GLY A 132 17.08 -7.37 -15.92
CA GLY A 132 18.56 -7.54 -15.89
C GLY A 132 19.22 -7.43 -17.24
N LEU A 133 18.64 -7.98 -18.29
CA LEU A 133 19.17 -7.92 -19.66
C LEU A 133 18.63 -6.71 -20.43
N ALA A 134 17.43 -6.28 -20.08
CA ALA A 134 16.72 -5.18 -20.74
C ALA A 134 15.55 -4.72 -19.87
N TYR A 135 14.97 -3.59 -20.24
CA TYR A 135 13.67 -3.16 -19.75
C TYR A 135 12.57 -3.73 -20.64
N LYS A 136 11.66 -4.48 -20.03
CA LYS A 136 10.48 -4.99 -20.72
C LYS A 136 9.34 -4.01 -20.56
N GLN A 137 8.75 -3.55 -21.67
CA GLN A 137 7.56 -2.72 -21.67
C GLN A 137 6.31 -3.59 -21.64
N LEU A 138 5.43 -3.33 -20.69
CA LEU A 138 4.15 -4.02 -20.55
C LEU A 138 3.03 -3.01 -20.50
N SER A 139 1.82 -3.44 -20.85
CA SER A 139 0.63 -2.60 -20.72
C SER A 139 0.19 -2.53 -19.26
N LEU A 140 -0.11 -1.33 -18.77
CA LEU A 140 -0.71 -1.14 -17.44
C LEU A 140 -2.02 -1.90 -17.30
N SER A 141 -2.74 -2.14 -18.39
CA SER A 141 -4.00 -2.89 -18.37
C SER A 141 -3.86 -4.33 -17.88
N LEU A 142 -2.66 -4.91 -17.96
CA LEU A 142 -2.39 -6.26 -17.42
C LEU A 142 -2.44 -6.29 -15.89
N PHE A 143 -2.34 -5.16 -15.23
CA PHE A 143 -2.19 -5.03 -13.78
C PHE A 143 -3.38 -4.30 -13.13
N GLU A 144 -4.52 -4.23 -13.79
CA GLU A 144 -5.71 -3.55 -13.25
C GLU A 144 -6.28 -4.27 -12.03
N GLU A 145 -6.25 -5.60 -12.03
CA GLU A 145 -6.76 -6.41 -10.95
C GLU A 145 -5.66 -7.34 -10.38
N PRO A 146 -5.59 -7.50 -9.06
CA PRO A 146 -4.69 -8.47 -8.46
C PRO A 146 -5.01 -9.88 -8.93
N PRO A 147 -4.00 -10.63 -9.42
CA PRO A 147 -4.21 -12.02 -9.82
C PRO A 147 -4.30 -12.96 -8.62
N ASN A 148 -4.86 -14.13 -8.85
CA ASN A 148 -4.80 -15.23 -7.90
C ASN A 148 -3.53 -16.03 -8.10
N CYS A 149 -2.97 -16.57 -7.02
CA CYS A 149 -1.92 -17.56 -7.09
C CYS A 149 -2.50 -18.88 -7.63
N LYS A 150 -1.78 -19.51 -8.52
CA LYS A 150 -2.17 -20.84 -9.04
C LYS A 150 -1.62 -21.91 -8.10
N PRO A 151 -2.36 -23.00 -7.86
CA PRO A 151 -1.82 -24.13 -7.14
C PRO A 151 -0.62 -24.70 -7.91
N GLN A 152 0.44 -25.05 -7.16
CA GLN A 152 1.65 -25.68 -7.69
C GLN A 152 1.45 -27.18 -7.79
#